data_e7e674c0b728a00aec95c2f06524c717
#
_entry.id   e7e674c0b728a00aec95c2f06524c717
#
_cell.length_a   1.000
_cell.length_b   1.000
_cell.length_c   1.000
_cell.angle_alpha   90.00
_cell.angle_beta   90.00
_cell.angle_gamma   90.00
#
_symmetry.space_group_name_H-M   'P 1'
#
loop_
_entity.id
_entity.type
_entity.pdbx_description
1 polymer ?
#
loop_
_entity_poly.entity_id
_entity_poly.type
_entity_poly.pdbx_seq_one_letter_code
_entity_poly.pdbx_strand_id
1 'polypeptide(L)'
;MSDAFYDIESLRFYDEDEIEMREMMTKRISSVVRQTLQNVNPAWKFKRVEGPLLTPRSFVSPSYDEDDIFVTQIEKAGAKLVLRPETTVSSYEFARKKYARDKFPLCVWQLGKSFRVEKSDGATAAKLRFNEFYQLEFQCIYSVGTKADYRASLIESVTKEVSRFLNLETRVIPSDRLPSYSESTLDIEVPYRNDWKEVASCSIRNDFSEDTRVCEIAIGMDRLVEIYSQSR
;
A
#
# COMPACT_ATOMS: atom_id res chain seq x y z
N MET A 1 12.51 -8.85 -35.16
CA MET A 1 13.01 -8.73 -33.77
C MET A 1 11.82 -9.09 -32.91
N SER A 2 11.91 -10.14 -32.10
CA SER A 2 10.84 -10.48 -31.18
C SER A 2 10.69 -9.34 -30.18
N ASP A 3 9.47 -8.95 -29.87
CA ASP A 3 9.15 -7.95 -28.86
C ASP A 3 9.43 -8.50 -27.45
N ALA A 4 10.66 -9.02 -27.26
CA ALA A 4 11.06 -9.74 -26.05
C ALA A 4 10.80 -8.98 -24.74
N PHE A 5 10.72 -7.64 -24.82
CA PHE A 5 10.40 -6.82 -23.66
C PHE A 5 8.94 -6.96 -23.22
N TYR A 6 8.01 -7.06 -24.19
CA TYR A 6 6.57 -7.25 -23.91
C TYR A 6 6.23 -8.68 -23.50
N ASP A 7 7.13 -9.64 -23.76
CA ASP A 7 6.94 -11.04 -23.35
C ASP A 7 7.27 -11.28 -21.87
N ILE A 8 7.77 -10.27 -21.15
CA ILE A 8 8.07 -10.38 -19.72
C ILE A 8 6.80 -10.03 -18.92
N GLU A 9 6.01 -11.04 -18.59
CA GLU A 9 4.71 -10.89 -17.92
C GLU A 9 4.76 -10.15 -16.56
N SER A 10 5.94 -10.07 -15.96
CA SER A 10 6.14 -9.35 -14.68
C SER A 10 6.33 -7.84 -14.84
N LEU A 11 6.51 -7.36 -16.07
CA LEU A 11 6.64 -5.94 -16.40
C LEU A 11 5.35 -5.43 -17.03
N ARG A 12 4.92 -4.25 -16.61
CA ARG A 12 3.68 -3.66 -17.07
C ARG A 12 3.92 -2.27 -17.64
N PHE A 13 3.37 -2.02 -18.82
CA PHE A 13 3.19 -0.69 -19.38
C PHE A 13 1.81 -0.16 -18.96
N TYR A 14 1.72 1.13 -18.86
CA TYR A 14 0.46 1.85 -18.63
C TYR A 14 0.25 2.79 -19.78
N ASP A 15 -0.88 2.67 -20.43
CA ASP A 15 -1.32 3.67 -21.41
C ASP A 15 -1.95 4.89 -20.73
N GLU A 16 -2.38 5.86 -21.52
CA GLU A 16 -2.97 7.10 -21.03
C GLU A 16 -4.23 6.84 -20.20
N ASP A 17 -5.12 5.97 -20.68
CA ASP A 17 -6.39 5.64 -20.00
C ASP A 17 -6.14 4.99 -18.63
N GLU A 18 -5.19 4.09 -18.54
CA GLU A 18 -4.80 3.42 -17.28
C GLU A 18 -4.14 4.40 -16.28
N ILE A 19 -3.33 5.34 -16.78
CA ILE A 19 -2.72 6.39 -15.95
C ILE A 19 -3.80 7.31 -15.40
N GLU A 20 -4.70 7.82 -16.23
CA GLU A 20 -5.81 8.68 -15.80
C GLU A 20 -6.71 7.98 -14.79
N MET A 21 -7.02 6.71 -15.04
CA MET A 21 -7.80 5.89 -14.13
C MET A 21 -7.13 5.75 -12.76
N ARG A 22 -5.84 5.40 -12.73
CA ARG A 22 -5.08 5.32 -11.49
C ARG A 22 -5.08 6.64 -10.72
N GLU A 23 -4.93 7.76 -11.41
CA GLU A 23 -4.97 9.08 -10.81
C GLU A 23 -6.36 9.41 -10.24
N MET A 24 -7.42 9.10 -10.97
CA MET A 24 -8.79 9.29 -10.53
C MET A 24 -9.08 8.42 -9.30
N MET A 25 -8.74 7.14 -9.29
CA MET A 25 -8.87 6.25 -8.13
C MET A 25 -8.11 6.80 -6.92
N THR A 26 -6.86 7.21 -7.13
CA THR A 26 -6.02 7.80 -6.07
C THR A 26 -6.71 9.03 -5.45
N LYS A 27 -7.23 9.92 -6.27
CA LYS A 27 -7.92 11.13 -5.80
C LYS A 27 -9.19 10.79 -5.01
N ARG A 28 -9.99 9.85 -5.48
CA ARG A 28 -11.23 9.44 -4.81
C ARG A 28 -10.95 8.74 -3.48
N ILE A 29 -10.09 7.74 -3.47
CA ILE A 29 -9.74 7.00 -2.26
C ILE A 29 -9.09 7.93 -1.21
N SER A 30 -8.17 8.80 -1.62
CA SER A 30 -7.56 9.76 -0.68
C SER A 30 -8.57 10.75 -0.09
N SER A 31 -9.59 11.14 -0.84
CA SER A 31 -10.69 11.96 -0.33
C SER A 31 -11.54 11.19 0.69
N VAL A 32 -11.89 9.94 0.40
CA VAL A 32 -12.66 9.07 1.29
C VAL A 32 -11.92 8.85 2.60
N VAL A 33 -10.63 8.46 2.55
CA VAL A 33 -9.82 8.26 3.75
C VAL A 33 -9.75 9.53 4.60
N ARG A 34 -9.53 10.69 3.96
CA ARG A 34 -9.51 11.98 4.67
C ARG A 34 -10.84 12.27 5.35
N GLN A 35 -11.94 12.17 4.65
CA GLN A 35 -13.27 12.45 5.19
C GLN A 35 -13.61 11.51 6.34
N THR A 36 -13.36 10.22 6.17
CA THR A 36 -13.61 9.21 7.20
C THR A 36 -12.86 9.53 8.50
N LEU A 37 -11.56 9.81 8.40
CA LEU A 37 -10.76 10.14 9.59
C LEU A 37 -11.20 11.43 10.25
N GLN A 38 -11.50 12.48 9.46
CA GLN A 38 -11.95 13.78 9.99
C GLN A 38 -13.35 13.72 10.59
N ASN A 39 -14.23 12.86 10.10
CA ASN A 39 -15.55 12.62 10.71
C ASN A 39 -15.43 11.99 12.11
N VAL A 40 -14.45 11.09 12.30
CA VAL A 40 -14.19 10.46 13.61
C VAL A 40 -13.44 11.43 14.55
N ASN A 41 -12.45 12.14 14.00
CA ASN A 41 -11.66 13.11 14.76
C ASN A 41 -11.18 14.26 13.85
N PRO A 42 -11.74 15.46 13.97
CA PRO A 42 -11.35 16.62 13.15
C PRO A 42 -9.89 17.07 13.27
N ALA A 43 -9.18 16.61 14.32
CA ALA A 43 -7.78 16.96 14.55
C ALA A 43 -6.79 16.27 13.59
N TRP A 44 -7.23 15.32 12.79
CA TRP A 44 -6.37 14.64 11.83
C TRP A 44 -5.70 15.60 10.86
N LYS A 45 -4.38 15.49 10.76
CA LYS A 45 -3.54 16.19 9.79
C LYS A 45 -3.16 15.23 8.68
N PHE A 46 -3.02 15.75 7.44
CA PHE A 46 -2.72 14.95 6.27
C PHE A 46 -1.50 15.48 5.54
N LYS A 47 -0.60 14.59 5.19
CA LYS A 47 0.58 14.88 4.38
C LYS A 47 0.75 13.87 3.26
N ARG A 48 0.63 14.36 2.02
CA ARG A 48 1.08 13.60 0.87
C ARG A 48 2.59 13.72 0.76
N VAL A 49 3.26 12.63 0.51
CA VAL A 49 4.71 12.57 0.33
C VAL A 49 5.05 11.78 -0.93
N GLU A 50 6.24 11.98 -1.42
CA GLU A 50 6.87 11.12 -2.42
C GLU A 50 8.24 10.74 -1.86
N GLY A 51 8.40 9.47 -1.56
CA GLY A 51 9.63 8.93 -0.98
C GLY A 51 10.57 8.35 -2.02
N PRO A 52 11.87 8.24 -1.72
CA PRO A 52 12.84 7.65 -2.63
C PRO A 52 12.53 6.18 -2.90
N LEU A 53 12.88 5.70 -4.09
CA LEU A 53 12.77 4.27 -4.45
C LEU A 53 13.87 3.43 -3.79
N LEU A 54 15.04 4.04 -3.55
CA LEU A 54 16.14 3.41 -2.85
C LEU A 54 16.01 3.63 -1.35
N THR A 55 16.19 2.57 -0.57
CA THR A 55 16.17 2.61 0.90
C THR A 55 17.32 1.78 1.45
N PRO A 56 17.91 2.15 2.62
CA PRO A 56 18.84 1.26 3.29
C PRO A 56 18.15 -0.05 3.68
N ARG A 57 18.84 -1.20 3.46
CA ARG A 57 18.29 -2.53 3.79
C ARG A 57 17.87 -2.64 5.26
N SER A 58 18.60 -1.99 6.16
CA SER A 58 18.29 -1.98 7.60
C SER A 58 16.94 -1.31 7.98
N PHE A 59 16.33 -0.56 7.07
CA PHE A 59 15.01 0.05 7.29
C PHE A 59 13.87 -0.78 6.73
N VAL A 60 14.18 -1.80 5.92
CA VAL A 60 13.15 -2.71 5.39
C VAL A 60 12.77 -3.71 6.49
N SER A 61 11.46 -3.95 6.62
CA SER A 61 10.93 -4.89 7.61
C SER A 61 11.63 -6.24 7.57
N PRO A 62 11.95 -6.85 8.73
CA PRO A 62 12.47 -8.22 8.81
C PRO A 62 11.54 -9.30 8.24
N SER A 63 10.27 -8.96 8.01
CA SER A 63 9.32 -9.89 7.37
C SER A 63 9.54 -10.11 5.87
N TYR A 64 10.45 -9.34 5.25
CA TYR A 64 10.89 -9.58 3.89
C TYR A 64 12.21 -10.37 3.92
N ASP A 65 12.20 -11.56 3.32
CA ASP A 65 13.39 -12.35 3.11
C ASP A 65 14.35 -11.69 2.11
N GLU A 66 15.62 -12.08 2.12
CA GLU A 66 16.61 -11.53 1.17
C GLU A 66 16.22 -11.82 -0.29
N ASP A 67 15.58 -12.95 -0.55
CA ASP A 67 15.17 -13.37 -1.89
C ASP A 67 13.93 -12.61 -2.40
N ASP A 68 13.21 -11.90 -1.51
CA ASP A 68 12.04 -11.11 -1.89
C ASP A 68 12.40 -9.67 -2.29
N ILE A 69 13.67 -9.28 -2.18
CA ILE A 69 14.10 -7.88 -2.30
C ILE A 69 15.09 -7.71 -3.46
N PHE A 70 14.84 -6.69 -4.29
CA PHE A 70 15.82 -6.26 -5.29
C PHE A 70 16.97 -5.51 -4.64
N VAL A 71 18.09 -6.20 -4.52
CA VAL A 71 19.32 -5.66 -3.96
C VAL A 71 20.11 -4.93 -5.05
N THR A 72 20.62 -3.73 -4.71
CA THR A 72 21.50 -3.00 -5.61
C THR A 72 22.97 -3.22 -5.24
N GLN A 73 23.88 -2.86 -6.14
CA GLN A 73 25.33 -2.83 -5.87
C GLN A 73 25.77 -1.51 -5.21
N ILE A 74 24.81 -0.64 -4.85
CA ILE A 74 25.12 0.67 -4.29
C ILE A 74 25.23 0.57 -2.77
N GLU A 75 26.34 1.03 -2.25
CA GLU A 75 26.56 1.22 -0.82
C GLU A 75 26.82 2.71 -0.53
N LYS A 76 26.15 3.25 0.50
CA LYS A 76 26.29 4.65 0.92
C LYS A 76 26.40 4.70 2.45
N ALA A 77 27.46 5.36 2.94
CA ALA A 77 27.68 5.52 4.38
C ALA A 77 27.64 4.18 5.16
N GLY A 78 28.17 3.10 4.57
CA GLY A 78 28.16 1.76 5.16
C GLY A 78 26.79 1.04 5.11
N ALA A 79 25.80 1.60 4.41
CA ALA A 79 24.50 0.99 4.26
C ALA A 79 24.27 0.49 2.83
N LYS A 80 23.96 -0.79 2.71
CA LYS A 80 23.54 -1.41 1.45
C LYS A 80 22.16 -0.86 1.06
N LEU A 81 22.02 -0.35 -0.16
CA LEU A 81 20.75 0.15 -0.68
C LEU A 81 20.01 -0.93 -1.46
N VAL A 82 18.72 -0.94 -1.30
CA VAL A 82 17.78 -1.85 -1.99
C VAL A 82 16.64 -1.05 -2.62
N LEU A 83 15.95 -1.62 -3.61
CA LEU A 83 14.67 -1.08 -4.05
C LEU A 83 13.63 -1.38 -2.97
N ARG A 84 12.84 -0.37 -2.59
CA ARG A 84 11.86 -0.49 -1.50
C ARG A 84 10.76 -1.51 -1.84
N PRO A 85 10.45 -2.49 -0.98
CA PRO A 85 9.38 -3.45 -1.21
C PRO A 85 7.98 -2.89 -0.87
N GLU A 86 7.94 -1.75 -0.16
CA GLU A 86 6.73 -1.03 0.25
C GLU A 86 7.02 0.46 0.43
N THR A 87 5.99 1.28 0.47
CA THR A 87 6.14 2.73 0.63
C THR A 87 6.19 3.16 2.10
N THR A 88 5.89 2.27 3.04
CA THR A 88 5.82 2.51 4.48
C THR A 88 7.10 3.13 5.05
N VAL A 89 8.27 2.58 4.69
CA VAL A 89 9.58 3.03 5.21
C VAL A 89 9.77 4.53 5.02
N SER A 90 9.54 5.02 3.80
CA SER A 90 9.70 6.45 3.50
C SER A 90 8.65 7.33 4.18
N SER A 91 7.43 6.84 4.35
CA SER A 91 6.37 7.53 5.09
C SER A 91 6.70 7.66 6.57
N TYR A 92 7.23 6.60 7.18
CA TYR A 92 7.66 6.60 8.58
C TYR A 92 8.84 7.55 8.81
N GLU A 93 9.86 7.49 7.97
CA GLU A 93 11.03 8.37 8.09
C GLU A 93 10.66 9.84 7.88
N PHE A 94 9.73 10.14 6.97
CA PHE A 94 9.19 11.47 6.84
C PHE A 94 8.47 11.93 8.12
N ALA A 95 7.61 11.07 8.69
CA ALA A 95 6.89 11.39 9.92
C ALA A 95 7.85 11.64 11.10
N ARG A 96 8.86 10.76 11.28
CA ARG A 96 9.87 10.91 12.35
C ARG A 96 10.69 12.19 12.23
N LYS A 97 11.10 12.55 11.01
CA LYS A 97 11.93 13.75 10.77
C LYS A 97 11.17 15.07 10.81
N LYS A 98 9.91 15.08 10.39
CA LYS A 98 9.16 16.32 10.17
C LYS A 98 8.11 16.61 11.22
N TYR A 99 7.71 15.62 12.03
CA TYR A 99 6.64 15.75 12.99
C TYR A 99 7.05 15.24 14.36
N ALA A 100 6.96 16.12 15.35
CA ALA A 100 7.10 15.76 16.76
C ALA A 100 5.85 15.01 17.25
N ARG A 101 5.97 14.26 18.36
CA ARG A 101 4.90 13.42 18.95
C ARG A 101 3.61 14.19 19.26
N ASP A 102 3.72 15.44 19.64
CA ASP A 102 2.59 16.34 19.95
C ASP A 102 1.73 16.74 18.73
N LYS A 103 2.14 16.32 17.54
CA LYS A 103 1.44 16.64 16.30
C LYS A 103 0.55 15.51 15.77
N PHE A 104 0.37 14.44 16.51
CA PHE A 104 -0.59 13.39 16.17
C PHE A 104 -2.02 13.81 16.56
N PRO A 105 -3.06 13.27 15.91
CA PRO A 105 -3.02 12.27 14.83
C PRO A 105 -2.57 12.82 13.48
N LEU A 106 -1.80 12.03 12.76
CA LEU A 106 -1.20 12.38 11.46
C LEU A 106 -1.35 11.23 10.48
N CYS A 107 -1.91 11.50 9.32
CA CYS A 107 -1.91 10.59 8.18
C CYS A 107 -0.84 11.04 7.17
N VAL A 108 0.19 10.23 6.98
CA VAL A 108 1.17 10.37 5.90
C VAL A 108 0.80 9.37 4.82
N TRP A 109 0.72 9.82 3.57
CA TRP A 109 0.30 8.95 2.48
C TRP A 109 1.04 9.25 1.18
N GLN A 110 1.17 8.23 0.36
CA GLN A 110 1.77 8.35 -0.96
C GLN A 110 1.20 7.32 -1.95
N LEU A 111 1.18 7.70 -3.21
CA LEU A 111 1.16 6.78 -4.34
C LEU A 111 2.60 6.60 -4.78
N GLY A 112 3.09 5.38 -4.79
CA GLY A 112 4.48 5.11 -5.16
C GLY A 112 4.71 3.70 -5.65
N LYS A 113 5.79 3.51 -6.41
CA LYS A 113 6.22 2.19 -6.85
C LYS A 113 6.84 1.42 -5.70
N SER A 114 6.54 0.15 -5.64
CA SER A 114 7.13 -0.88 -4.78
C SER A 114 7.69 -2.00 -5.64
N PHE A 115 8.69 -2.70 -5.12
CA PHE A 115 9.47 -3.69 -5.88
C PHE A 115 9.62 -4.96 -5.06
N ARG A 116 9.15 -6.09 -5.59
CA ARG A 116 9.28 -7.41 -4.95
C ARG A 116 9.75 -8.43 -5.96
N VAL A 117 10.68 -9.27 -5.56
CA VAL A 117 11.11 -10.39 -6.39
C VAL A 117 10.03 -11.46 -6.32
N GLU A 118 9.19 -11.50 -7.33
CA GLU A 118 8.24 -12.59 -7.48
C GLU A 118 8.91 -13.72 -8.25
N LYS A 119 8.76 -14.96 -7.80
CA LYS A 119 9.31 -16.12 -8.53
C LYS A 119 8.69 -16.20 -9.91
N SER A 120 9.42 -16.73 -10.87
CA SER A 120 9.07 -16.71 -12.31
C SER A 120 7.68 -17.25 -12.64
N ASP A 121 7.18 -18.21 -11.86
CA ASP A 121 5.83 -18.76 -11.97
C ASP A 121 4.77 -17.96 -11.16
N GLY A 122 5.18 -16.99 -10.38
CA GLY A 122 4.36 -16.16 -9.50
C GLY A 122 3.98 -14.81 -10.09
N ALA A 123 4.88 -14.20 -10.88
CA ALA A 123 4.72 -12.84 -11.40
C ALA A 123 4.05 -12.87 -12.78
N THR A 124 2.72 -12.86 -12.81
CA THR A 124 1.94 -12.79 -14.04
C THR A 124 0.76 -11.85 -13.91
N ALA A 125 0.35 -11.22 -15.01
CA ALA A 125 -0.88 -10.42 -15.06
C ALA A 125 -2.11 -11.26 -14.67
N ALA A 126 -2.13 -12.53 -15.03
CA ALA A 126 -3.20 -13.45 -14.67
C ALA A 126 -3.36 -13.65 -13.15
N LYS A 127 -2.25 -13.58 -12.40
CA LYS A 127 -2.22 -13.67 -10.93
C LYS A 127 -2.28 -12.30 -10.25
N LEU A 128 -2.29 -11.21 -11.02
CA LEU A 128 -2.21 -9.83 -10.53
C LEU A 128 -0.99 -9.60 -9.63
N ARG A 129 0.14 -10.17 -10.00
CA ARG A 129 1.43 -10.02 -9.32
C ARG A 129 2.48 -9.51 -10.29
N PHE A 130 3.17 -8.45 -9.88
CA PHE A 130 4.18 -7.76 -10.67
C PHE A 130 5.44 -7.55 -9.82
N ASN A 131 6.61 -7.56 -10.47
CA ASN A 131 7.88 -7.29 -9.77
C ASN A 131 8.01 -5.81 -9.39
N GLU A 132 7.40 -4.93 -10.17
CA GLU A 132 7.20 -3.52 -9.80
C GLU A 132 5.73 -3.16 -9.95
N PHE A 133 5.19 -2.43 -8.99
CA PHE A 133 3.78 -2.07 -8.97
C PHE A 133 3.54 -0.80 -8.16
N TYR A 134 2.43 -0.14 -8.45
CA TYR A 134 1.99 1.03 -7.69
C TYR A 134 1.19 0.62 -6.47
N GLN A 135 1.61 1.15 -5.32
CA GLN A 135 0.85 1.11 -4.07
C GLN A 135 0.38 2.51 -3.69
N LEU A 136 -0.88 2.60 -3.27
CA LEU A 136 -1.41 3.77 -2.57
C LEU A 136 -1.50 3.40 -1.08
N GLU A 137 -0.65 3.97 -0.26
CA GLU A 137 -0.59 3.68 1.18
C GLU A 137 -0.87 4.90 2.03
N PHE A 138 -1.62 4.67 3.11
CA PHE A 138 -1.93 5.64 4.15
C PHE A 138 -1.44 5.11 5.49
N GLN A 139 -0.53 5.84 6.11
CA GLN A 139 0.01 5.57 7.44
C GLN A 139 -0.66 6.52 8.43
N CYS A 140 -1.76 6.06 9.04
CA CYS A 140 -2.56 6.84 9.97
C CYS A 140 -2.04 6.65 11.39
N ILE A 141 -1.16 7.56 11.84
CA ILE A 141 -0.42 7.48 13.11
C ILE A 141 -1.21 8.20 14.21
N TYR A 142 -1.47 7.53 15.32
CA TYR A 142 -2.20 8.07 16.47
C TYR A 142 -1.67 7.52 17.79
N SER A 143 -2.01 8.16 18.91
CA SER A 143 -1.52 7.77 20.23
C SER A 143 -2.17 6.48 20.72
N VAL A 144 -1.39 5.62 21.38
CA VAL A 144 -1.90 4.50 22.16
C VAL A 144 -2.93 4.97 23.17
N GLY A 145 -3.99 4.22 23.37
CA GLY A 145 -5.09 4.60 24.27
C GLY A 145 -6.20 5.42 23.62
N THR A 146 -6.06 5.78 22.35
CA THR A 146 -7.16 6.34 21.56
C THR A 146 -8.31 5.34 21.48
N LYS A 147 -9.51 5.76 21.90
CA LYS A 147 -10.68 4.85 21.95
C LYS A 147 -11.37 4.66 20.59
N ALA A 148 -11.07 5.49 19.62
CA ALA A 148 -11.68 5.42 18.29
C ALA A 148 -11.15 4.21 17.50
N ASP A 149 -12.05 3.43 16.91
CA ASP A 149 -11.71 2.35 15.99
C ASP A 149 -11.58 2.91 14.57
N TYR A 150 -10.41 3.46 14.28
CA TYR A 150 -10.12 3.99 12.96
C TYR A 150 -10.11 2.91 11.87
N ARG A 151 -9.74 1.66 12.22
CA ARG A 151 -9.71 0.56 11.27
C ARG A 151 -11.10 0.20 10.79
N ALA A 152 -12.06 0.02 11.71
CA ALA A 152 -13.43 -0.29 11.33
C ALA A 152 -14.03 0.77 10.40
N SER A 153 -13.83 2.06 10.72
CA SER A 153 -14.32 3.17 9.91
C SER A 153 -13.66 3.23 8.52
N LEU A 154 -12.35 3.02 8.47
CA LEU A 154 -11.57 3.10 7.22
C LEU A 154 -11.85 1.91 6.31
N ILE A 155 -11.85 0.68 6.85
CA ILE A 155 -12.10 -0.51 6.05
C ILE A 155 -13.50 -0.46 5.42
N GLU A 156 -14.51 -0.05 6.17
CA GLU A 156 -15.87 0.12 5.65
C GLU A 156 -15.92 1.14 4.51
N SER A 157 -15.33 2.31 4.71
CA SER A 157 -15.40 3.39 3.73
C SER A 157 -14.61 3.07 2.46
N VAL A 158 -13.42 2.48 2.60
CA VAL A 158 -12.59 2.10 1.45
C VAL A 158 -13.22 0.94 0.69
N THR A 159 -13.77 -0.06 1.38
CA THR A 159 -14.49 -1.19 0.75
C THR A 159 -15.66 -0.69 -0.09
N LYS A 160 -16.48 0.23 0.45
CA LYS A 160 -17.58 0.84 -0.29
C LYS A 160 -17.11 1.59 -1.54
N GLU A 161 -15.99 2.31 -1.44
CA GLU A 161 -15.45 3.06 -2.57
C GLU A 161 -14.86 2.14 -3.65
N VAL A 162 -14.16 1.07 -3.26
CA VAL A 162 -13.65 0.04 -4.17
C VAL A 162 -14.81 -0.66 -4.89
N SER A 163 -15.84 -1.10 -4.15
CA SER A 163 -17.05 -1.73 -4.73
C SER A 163 -17.74 -0.82 -5.74
N ARG A 164 -17.97 0.44 -5.37
CA ARG A 164 -18.59 1.44 -6.26
C ARG A 164 -17.75 1.69 -7.51
N PHE A 165 -16.44 1.76 -7.36
CA PHE A 165 -15.53 2.08 -8.45
C PHE A 165 -15.49 0.94 -9.47
N LEU A 166 -15.31 -0.28 -8.98
CA LEU A 166 -15.23 -1.47 -9.83
C LEU A 166 -16.61 -1.96 -10.31
N ASN A 167 -17.69 -1.53 -9.65
CA ASN A 167 -19.06 -2.08 -9.80
C ASN A 167 -19.07 -3.61 -9.58
N LEU A 168 -18.33 -4.06 -8.58
CA LEU A 168 -18.22 -5.46 -8.19
C LEU A 168 -18.57 -5.64 -6.73
N GLU A 169 -19.00 -6.86 -6.38
CA GLU A 169 -19.10 -7.29 -4.99
C GLU A 169 -17.71 -7.23 -4.34
N THR A 170 -17.69 -6.90 -3.06
CA THR A 170 -16.48 -6.90 -2.25
C THR A 170 -16.71 -7.66 -0.97
N ARG A 171 -15.68 -8.32 -0.46
CA ARG A 171 -15.71 -8.91 0.87
C ARG A 171 -14.52 -8.46 1.70
N VAL A 172 -14.69 -8.46 3.01
CA VAL A 172 -13.63 -8.20 3.97
C VAL A 172 -13.39 -9.47 4.77
N ILE A 173 -12.16 -9.93 4.79
CA ILE A 173 -11.77 -11.14 5.51
C ILE A 173 -10.54 -10.87 6.38
N PRO A 174 -10.33 -11.62 7.48
CA PRO A 174 -9.03 -11.64 8.14
C PRO A 174 -7.95 -12.08 7.16
N SER A 175 -6.82 -11.36 7.15
CA SER A 175 -5.69 -11.74 6.31
C SER A 175 -5.09 -13.08 6.78
N ASP A 176 -4.74 -13.93 5.85
CA ASP A 176 -3.99 -15.16 6.10
C ASP A 176 -2.51 -14.88 6.43
N ARG A 177 -2.07 -13.62 6.21
CA ARG A 177 -0.72 -13.13 6.51
C ARG A 177 -0.77 -12.11 7.64
N LEU A 178 -0.17 -12.46 8.77
CA LEU A 178 0.01 -11.54 9.89
C LEU A 178 1.50 -11.30 10.12
N PRO A 179 2.07 -10.23 9.52
CA PRO A 179 3.46 -9.87 9.75
C PRO A 179 3.71 -9.55 11.22
N SER A 180 4.94 -9.75 11.70
CA SER A 180 5.32 -9.53 13.10
C SER A 180 5.08 -8.11 13.62
N TYR A 181 4.99 -7.14 12.74
CA TYR A 181 4.71 -5.74 13.07
C TYR A 181 3.21 -5.41 13.14
N SER A 182 2.33 -6.34 12.81
CA SER A 182 0.88 -6.12 12.77
C SER A 182 0.16 -6.88 13.90
N GLU A 183 -0.70 -6.19 14.63
CA GLU A 183 -1.57 -6.79 15.63
C GLU A 183 -2.76 -7.52 14.96
N SER A 184 -3.21 -7.01 13.82
CA SER A 184 -4.30 -7.58 13.03
C SER A 184 -4.36 -6.95 11.65
N THR A 185 -4.70 -7.75 10.65
CA THR A 185 -4.86 -7.31 9.26
C THR A 185 -6.19 -7.84 8.71
N LEU A 186 -6.89 -6.97 7.98
CA LEU A 186 -8.09 -7.31 7.21
C LEU A 186 -7.81 -7.03 5.74
N ASP A 187 -8.20 -7.95 4.88
CA ASP A 187 -8.06 -7.83 3.44
C ASP A 187 -9.40 -7.48 2.79
N ILE A 188 -9.36 -6.59 1.80
CA ILE A 188 -10.47 -6.30 0.92
C ILE A 188 -10.25 -7.10 -0.36
N GLU A 189 -11.17 -7.98 -0.66
CA GLU A 189 -11.13 -8.82 -1.84
C GLU A 189 -12.29 -8.53 -2.78
N VAL A 190 -12.03 -8.74 -4.07
CA VAL A 190 -13.01 -8.66 -5.16
C VAL A 190 -12.96 -9.91 -6.02
N PRO A 191 -14.05 -10.28 -6.70
CA PRO A 191 -14.03 -11.40 -7.64
C PRO A 191 -13.15 -11.03 -8.85
N TYR A 192 -12.28 -11.93 -9.23
CA TYR A 192 -11.45 -11.82 -10.41
C TYR A 192 -11.30 -13.19 -11.06
N ARG A 193 -11.78 -13.34 -12.30
CA ARG A 193 -11.90 -14.63 -12.99
C ARG A 193 -12.75 -15.60 -12.15
N ASN A 194 -12.21 -16.73 -11.73
CA ASN A 194 -12.91 -17.75 -10.94
C ASN A 194 -12.49 -17.76 -9.46
N ASP A 195 -11.92 -16.67 -8.96
CA ASP A 195 -11.35 -16.60 -7.61
C ASP A 195 -11.59 -15.21 -6.98
N TRP A 196 -11.29 -15.08 -5.69
CA TRP A 196 -11.24 -13.81 -4.98
C TRP A 196 -9.81 -13.29 -4.94
N LYS A 197 -9.63 -12.00 -5.19
CA LYS A 197 -8.30 -11.37 -5.16
C LYS A 197 -8.28 -10.19 -4.19
N GLU A 198 -7.32 -10.24 -3.30
CA GLU A 198 -6.96 -9.11 -2.46
C GLU A 198 -6.57 -7.91 -3.33
N VAL A 199 -7.20 -6.78 -3.11
CA VAL A 199 -6.89 -5.49 -3.77
C VAL A 199 -6.43 -4.44 -2.78
N ALA A 200 -6.75 -4.60 -1.50
CA ALA A 200 -6.29 -3.73 -0.44
C ALA A 200 -6.22 -4.49 0.89
N SER A 201 -5.41 -3.98 1.81
CA SER A 201 -5.35 -4.45 3.19
C SER A 201 -5.44 -3.28 4.18
N CYS A 202 -5.97 -3.55 5.37
CA CYS A 202 -6.02 -2.62 6.47
C CYS A 202 -5.44 -3.27 7.73
N SER A 203 -4.31 -2.74 8.22
CA SER A 203 -3.55 -3.29 9.33
C SER A 203 -3.50 -2.35 10.52
N ILE A 204 -3.49 -2.89 11.72
CA ILE A 204 -3.06 -2.16 12.92
C ILE A 204 -1.61 -2.54 13.19
N ARG A 205 -0.72 -1.56 13.07
CA ARG A 205 0.73 -1.72 13.23
C ARG A 205 1.23 -1.09 14.53
N ASN A 206 2.26 -1.68 15.11
CA ASN A 206 2.88 -1.25 16.37
C ASN A 206 4.38 -0.90 16.22
N ASP A 207 4.89 -0.87 14.99
CA ASP A 207 6.31 -0.73 14.68
C ASP A 207 6.80 0.72 14.48
N PHE A 208 5.93 1.72 14.65
CA PHE A 208 6.34 3.12 14.52
C PHE A 208 7.02 3.64 15.80
N SER A 209 6.37 3.54 16.94
CA SER A 209 6.92 3.80 18.28
C SER A 209 6.02 3.20 19.37
N GLU A 210 6.56 3.02 20.58
CA GLU A 210 5.85 2.43 21.72
C GLU A 210 4.56 3.17 22.11
N ASP A 211 4.56 4.51 21.95
CA ASP A 211 3.42 5.37 22.31
C ASP A 211 2.38 5.52 21.21
N THR A 212 2.56 4.86 20.08
CA THR A 212 1.69 5.03 18.92
C THR A 212 1.17 3.71 18.39
N ARG A 213 0.05 3.81 17.67
CA ARG A 213 -0.45 2.81 16.74
C ARG A 213 -0.55 3.43 15.36
N VAL A 214 -0.45 2.61 14.37
CA VAL A 214 -0.67 3.02 12.99
C VAL A 214 -1.79 2.18 12.39
N CYS A 215 -2.85 2.83 11.95
CA CYS A 215 -3.81 2.18 11.06
C CYS A 215 -3.31 2.40 9.63
N GLU A 216 -2.80 1.34 9.03
CA GLU A 216 -2.33 1.33 7.66
C GLU A 216 -3.45 0.90 6.73
N ILE A 217 -3.60 1.59 5.59
CA ILE A 217 -4.31 1.08 4.43
C ILE A 217 -3.35 1.04 3.26
N ALA A 218 -3.16 -0.15 2.71
CA ALA A 218 -2.34 -0.39 1.53
C ALA A 218 -3.22 -0.91 0.39
N ILE A 219 -3.14 -0.26 -0.77
CA ILE A 219 -3.98 -0.56 -1.93
C ILE A 219 -3.09 -0.85 -3.12
N GLY A 220 -3.28 -2.03 -3.72
CA GLY A 220 -2.60 -2.43 -4.95
C GLY A 220 -3.25 -1.77 -6.16
N MET A 221 -2.72 -0.62 -6.60
CA MET A 221 -3.33 0.17 -7.66
C MET A 221 -3.34 -0.56 -9.00
N ASP A 222 -2.30 -1.33 -9.30
CA ASP A 222 -2.23 -2.12 -10.53
C ASP A 222 -3.30 -3.21 -10.59
N ARG A 223 -3.59 -3.82 -9.44
CA ARG A 223 -4.69 -4.80 -9.33
C ARG A 223 -6.04 -4.13 -9.62
N LEU A 224 -6.28 -2.94 -9.03
CA LEU A 224 -7.52 -2.22 -9.25
C LEU A 224 -7.69 -1.79 -10.71
N VAL A 225 -6.63 -1.25 -11.34
CA VAL A 225 -6.64 -0.83 -12.74
C VAL A 225 -6.89 -2.03 -13.65
N GLU A 226 -6.19 -3.13 -13.45
CA GLU A 226 -6.35 -4.35 -14.25
C GLU A 226 -7.76 -4.93 -14.15
N ILE A 227 -8.29 -5.05 -12.93
CA ILE A 227 -9.64 -5.57 -12.70
C ILE A 227 -10.69 -4.67 -13.35
N TYR A 228 -10.54 -3.36 -13.23
CA TYR A 228 -11.45 -2.41 -13.86
C TYR A 228 -11.41 -2.51 -15.39
N SER A 229 -10.21 -2.59 -15.99
CA SER A 229 -10.05 -2.69 -17.44
C SER A 229 -10.68 -3.96 -18.02
N GLN A 230 -10.68 -5.06 -17.25
CA GLN A 230 -11.30 -6.33 -17.68
C GLN A 230 -12.81 -6.41 -17.42
N SER A 231 -13.37 -5.52 -16.61
CA SER A 231 -14.81 -5.51 -16.27
C SER A 231 -15.67 -4.68 -17.23
N ARG A 232 -15.06 -4.08 -18.23
CA ARG A 232 -15.70 -3.29 -19.30
C ARG A 232 -15.62 -3.99 -20.64
#